data_b17966f21f87e1761bcdaaf695eeb907
#
_entry.id   b17966f21f87e1761bcdaaf695eeb907
#
_cell.length_a   1.000
_cell.length_b   1.000
_cell.length_c   1.000
_cell.angle_alpha   90.00
_cell.angle_beta   90.00
_cell.angle_gamma   90.00
#
_symmetry.space_group_name_H-M   'P 1'
#
loop_
_entity.id
_entity.type
_entity.pdbx_description
1 polymer ?
#
loop_
_entity_poly.entity_id
_entity_poly.type
_entity_poly.pdbx_seq_one_letter_code
_entity_poly.pdbx_strand_id
1 'polypeptide(L)'
;MNKGKKRFTTLFLMLTIVALVLAACGGGGNNGGNNGGNAGGADNTGAAGNTADAGGDKKPAGGKTQDLLFWTPFSGADGEFMKKIVDKYNASQDAYKVKLVIQPNGEYYKLLDVALSSSKDRPDFAIMHVDQIPTYVNKGALQPMDDLAAAAGINAADYVEAPVQYSTIDGKWYGIPLDIHPLVMYYNKDLFDKAGVTAPPTNREEFEAAVEKLTDKSKGQYGYVVPTLWPQQFIFPTLVWQNGGELWNGTDVAYNSPEAIEMIQWMRGLIDKGISPANVQQDGENTLFLQGKNAIQFNGPWMMSQFDKAGLNYGIAPVPQIGKAKQAVFAGSHNFVVPKAVTDEAVLNGVGDFLKYVGANSLDWAASGQALASKKMLESAEFKALKNAPIAESFSHVQFAPNVLDWASISAPIWSELSNALLGKKDPQKAMDEAVAKSRQAIKK
;
A
#
# COMPACT_ATOMS: atom_id res chain seq x y z
N MET A 1 -15.84 63.63 -24.68
CA MET A 1 -17.26 63.84 -24.31
C MET A 1 -17.92 62.50 -24.09
N ASN A 2 -18.53 62.42 -22.95
CA ASN A 2 -19.56 61.48 -22.44
C ASN A 2 -19.19 60.07 -21.98
N LYS A 3 -19.35 59.95 -20.70
CA LYS A 3 -19.32 58.89 -19.75
C LYS A 3 -20.47 57.88 -19.95
N GLY A 4 -20.27 56.63 -19.71
CA GLY A 4 -21.30 55.62 -19.51
C GLY A 4 -20.86 54.57 -18.46
N LYS A 5 -21.11 54.81 -17.21
CA LYS A 5 -21.00 53.86 -16.10
C LYS A 5 -22.14 52.84 -16.18
N LYS A 6 -21.84 51.52 -16.16
CA LYS A 6 -22.84 50.50 -15.81
C LYS A 6 -22.41 49.79 -14.51
N ARG A 7 -23.34 49.86 -13.56
CA ARG A 7 -23.27 49.28 -12.22
C ARG A 7 -23.51 47.79 -12.29
N PHE A 8 -22.65 47.02 -11.63
CA PHE A 8 -22.89 45.60 -11.32
C PHE A 8 -23.66 45.50 -10.01
N THR A 9 -24.81 44.84 -10.06
CA THR A 9 -25.70 44.56 -8.91
C THR A 9 -25.31 43.16 -8.41
N THR A 10 -24.84 43.10 -7.17
CA THR A 10 -24.52 41.86 -6.44
C THR A 10 -25.82 41.29 -5.86
N LEU A 11 -26.17 40.06 -6.24
CA LEU A 11 -27.30 39.33 -5.67
C LEU A 11 -26.78 38.39 -4.61
N PHE A 12 -27.08 38.66 -3.34
CA PHE A 12 -26.84 37.77 -2.19
C PHE A 12 -28.03 36.80 -2.11
N LEU A 13 -27.73 35.50 -2.17
CA LEU A 13 -28.73 34.46 -1.89
C LEU A 13 -28.39 33.85 -0.51
N MET A 14 -29.26 34.18 0.47
CA MET A 14 -29.28 33.53 1.78
C MET A 14 -29.88 32.14 1.66
N LEU A 15 -29.19 31.13 2.14
CA LEU A 15 -29.72 29.78 2.36
C LEU A 15 -30.05 29.65 3.85
N THR A 16 -31.33 29.51 4.17
CA THR A 16 -31.86 29.21 5.50
C THR A 16 -31.76 27.71 5.78
N ILE A 17 -31.10 27.35 6.90
CA ILE A 17 -31.08 26.02 7.48
C ILE A 17 -32.31 25.83 8.35
N VAL A 18 -33.12 24.81 8.04
CA VAL A 18 -34.19 24.31 8.89
C VAL A 18 -33.70 23.12 9.69
N ALA A 19 -33.61 23.27 11.00
CA ALA A 19 -33.37 22.18 11.95
C ALA A 19 -34.72 21.58 12.36
N LEU A 20 -34.91 20.29 12.19
CA LEU A 20 -36.04 19.52 12.73
C LEU A 20 -35.53 18.65 13.88
N VAL A 21 -35.97 19.02 15.08
CA VAL A 21 -35.88 18.22 16.32
C VAL A 21 -37.13 17.38 16.39
N LEU A 22 -36.99 16.06 16.54
CA LEU A 22 -38.07 15.17 16.97
C LEU A 22 -37.61 14.38 18.20
N ALA A 23 -38.15 14.80 19.32
CA ALA A 23 -38.16 14.03 20.57
C ALA A 23 -39.39 13.12 20.57
N ALA A 24 -39.22 11.87 20.98
CA ALA A 24 -40.32 11.02 21.43
C ALA A 24 -39.89 10.18 22.61
N CYS A 25 -40.55 10.43 23.71
CA CYS A 25 -40.51 9.72 24.98
C CYS A 25 -41.37 8.45 24.99
N GLY A 26 -41.09 7.58 25.96
CA GLY A 26 -42.06 6.68 26.61
C GLY A 26 -41.67 5.22 26.41
N GLY A 27 -41.37 4.48 27.42
CA GLY A 27 -41.98 4.13 28.68
C GLY A 27 -42.00 2.61 28.73
N GLY A 28 -41.35 1.98 29.63
CA GLY A 28 -41.81 1.44 30.88
C GLY A 28 -42.29 -0.02 30.81
N GLY A 29 -41.77 -0.89 31.64
CA GLY A 29 -42.47 -2.14 31.94
C GLY A 29 -41.55 -3.26 32.40
N ASN A 30 -41.61 -3.47 33.64
CA ASN A 30 -40.94 -4.29 34.65
C ASN A 30 -41.49 -5.74 34.71
N ASN A 31 -40.74 -6.59 35.45
CA ASN A 31 -41.06 -7.89 36.07
C ASN A 31 -40.58 -9.13 35.31
N GLY A 32 -39.86 -10.08 35.90
CA GLY A 32 -39.73 -10.51 37.31
C GLY A 32 -39.85 -12.03 37.38
N GLY A 33 -39.04 -12.67 38.19
CA GLY A 33 -39.27 -14.04 38.71
C GLY A 33 -38.34 -15.09 38.08
N ASN A 34 -37.38 -15.58 38.72
CA ASN A 34 -37.07 -16.26 39.96
C ASN A 34 -37.27 -17.80 39.89
N ASN A 35 -36.31 -18.51 40.50
CA ASN A 35 -36.25 -19.91 40.95
C ASN A 35 -35.89 -20.97 39.90
N GLY A 36 -34.99 -21.89 40.17
CA GLY A 36 -34.35 -22.37 41.39
C GLY A 36 -34.04 -23.85 41.26
N GLY A 37 -32.97 -24.28 41.85
CA GLY A 37 -32.84 -25.62 42.45
C GLY A 37 -32.17 -26.70 41.57
N ASN A 38 -31.00 -27.05 41.89
CA ASN A 38 -30.47 -27.98 42.87
C ASN A 38 -29.99 -29.35 42.33
N ALA A 39 -28.72 -29.57 42.56
CA ALA A 39 -28.09 -30.73 43.19
C ALA A 39 -27.95 -32.09 42.48
N GLY A 40 -26.75 -32.60 42.67
CA GLY A 40 -26.36 -34.00 42.76
C GLY A 40 -25.56 -34.49 41.57
N GLY A 41 -24.35 -34.93 41.64
CA GLY A 41 -23.57 -35.56 42.68
C GLY A 41 -22.84 -36.74 42.12
N ALA A 42 -21.56 -36.80 42.41
CA ALA A 42 -20.73 -37.98 42.63
C ALA A 42 -20.14 -38.78 41.45
N ASP A 43 -18.78 -38.71 41.40
CA ASP A 43 -17.82 -39.83 41.41
C ASP A 43 -17.75 -40.80 40.21
N ASN A 44 -16.63 -41.06 39.64
CA ASN A 44 -15.41 -41.68 40.13
C ASN A 44 -14.44 -42.09 38.99
N THR A 45 -13.16 -41.90 39.24
CA THR A 45 -12.02 -42.76 38.90
C THR A 45 -11.62 -43.06 37.45
N GLY A 46 -10.41 -42.62 37.14
CA GLY A 46 -9.33 -43.54 36.81
C GLY A 46 -8.81 -43.55 35.38
N ALA A 47 -7.66 -43.04 35.18
CA ALA A 47 -6.47 -43.72 34.70
C ALA A 47 -5.51 -42.79 33.94
N ALA A 48 -4.27 -42.85 34.33
CA ALA A 48 -3.12 -42.14 33.81
C ALA A 48 -2.84 -42.48 32.35
N GLY A 49 -2.49 -41.44 31.58
CA GLY A 49 -1.89 -41.56 30.27
C GLY A 49 -0.95 -40.35 30.02
N ASN A 50 0.32 -40.63 30.22
CA ASN A 50 1.44 -39.73 29.92
C ASN A 50 1.39 -39.27 28.47
N THR A 51 1.30 -37.97 28.19
CA THR A 51 1.75 -37.38 26.92
C THR A 51 2.47 -36.10 27.20
N ALA A 52 3.56 -35.94 26.43
CA ALA A 52 4.65 -35.01 26.56
C ALA A 52 4.23 -33.53 26.62
N ASP A 53 4.93 -32.86 27.48
CA ASP A 53 5.12 -31.45 27.66
C ASP A 53 5.30 -30.68 26.30
N ALA A 54 4.29 -29.94 25.89
CA ALA A 54 4.39 -28.88 24.94
C ALA A 54 4.37 -27.59 25.74
N GLY A 55 5.49 -26.85 25.68
CA GLY A 55 5.76 -25.63 26.42
C GLY A 55 4.56 -24.69 26.51
N GLY A 56 3.94 -24.67 27.67
CA GLY A 56 2.89 -23.74 28.01
C GLY A 56 3.51 -22.40 28.34
N ASP A 57 3.22 -21.40 27.52
CA ASP A 57 3.50 -19.99 27.78
C ASP A 57 2.90 -19.63 29.16
N LYS A 58 3.77 -19.14 30.03
CA LYS A 58 3.38 -18.69 31.38
C LYS A 58 2.47 -17.48 31.25
N LYS A 59 1.18 -17.68 31.50
CA LYS A 59 0.22 -16.59 31.78
C LYS A 59 0.78 -15.71 32.89
N PRO A 60 0.91 -14.40 32.73
CA PRO A 60 1.25 -13.51 33.83
C PRO A 60 0.13 -13.59 34.87
N ALA A 61 0.45 -13.97 36.08
CA ALA A 61 -0.49 -14.09 37.17
C ALA A 61 -1.05 -12.70 37.51
N GLY A 62 -2.34 -12.44 37.23
CA GLY A 62 -3.10 -11.32 37.82
C GLY A 62 -2.75 -9.91 37.35
N GLY A 63 -2.09 -9.74 36.21
CA GLY A 63 -1.72 -8.44 35.64
C GLY A 63 -2.86 -7.79 34.84
N LYS A 64 -2.96 -6.46 34.92
CA LYS A 64 -3.82 -5.64 34.09
C LYS A 64 -3.41 -5.82 32.60
N THR A 65 -4.40 -6.04 31.70
CA THR A 65 -4.17 -6.09 30.26
C THR A 65 -3.40 -4.83 29.80
N GLN A 66 -2.30 -5.00 29.07
CA GLN A 66 -1.51 -3.91 28.52
C GLN A 66 -2.15 -3.42 27.21
N ASP A 67 -2.57 -2.17 27.17
CA ASP A 67 -3.02 -1.53 25.92
C ASP A 67 -1.83 -1.16 25.03
N LEU A 68 -1.98 -1.36 23.71
CA LEU A 68 -0.99 -1.05 22.68
C LEU A 68 -1.64 -0.18 21.60
N LEU A 69 -1.15 1.04 21.40
CA LEU A 69 -1.67 1.96 20.40
C LEU A 69 -0.97 1.76 19.04
N PHE A 70 -1.70 1.29 18.04
CA PHE A 70 -1.21 0.96 16.71
C PHE A 70 -1.77 1.91 15.65
N TRP A 71 -0.89 2.62 14.91
CA TRP A 71 -1.29 3.51 13.83
C TRP A 71 -0.97 2.94 12.45
N THR A 72 -1.91 3.10 11.51
CA THR A 72 -1.74 2.66 10.11
C THR A 72 -2.30 3.67 9.13
N PRO A 73 -1.76 3.71 7.87
CA PRO A 73 -2.29 4.52 6.76
C PRO A 73 -3.41 3.81 5.98
N PHE A 74 -3.89 2.65 6.42
CA PHE A 74 -4.78 1.76 5.67
C PHE A 74 -6.21 2.28 5.61
N SER A 75 -6.41 3.47 5.05
CA SER A 75 -7.75 4.08 4.92
C SER A 75 -8.56 3.57 3.71
N GLY A 76 -7.98 2.66 2.93
CA GLY A 76 -8.63 1.96 1.83
C GLY A 76 -9.30 0.65 2.27
N ALA A 77 -9.53 -0.24 1.29
CA ALA A 77 -10.14 -1.55 1.55
C ALA A 77 -9.26 -2.47 2.42
N ASP A 78 -7.96 -2.27 2.42
CA ASP A 78 -6.95 -2.98 3.21
C ASP A 78 -7.10 -2.74 4.73
N GLY A 79 -7.65 -1.61 5.15
CA GLY A 79 -7.93 -1.33 6.56
C GLY A 79 -8.86 -2.33 7.22
N GLU A 80 -9.85 -2.86 6.49
CA GLU A 80 -10.76 -3.89 6.97
C GLU A 80 -10.01 -5.19 7.30
N PHE A 81 -8.99 -5.54 6.50
CA PHE A 81 -8.18 -6.74 6.72
C PHE A 81 -7.25 -6.57 7.92
N MET A 82 -6.61 -5.41 8.10
CA MET A 82 -5.81 -5.15 9.30
C MET A 82 -6.67 -5.16 10.56
N LYS A 83 -7.86 -4.56 10.50
CA LYS A 83 -8.82 -4.62 11.62
C LYS A 83 -9.16 -6.07 11.99
N LYS A 84 -9.41 -6.94 11.01
CA LYS A 84 -9.69 -8.35 11.23
C LYS A 84 -8.53 -9.08 11.90
N ILE A 85 -7.28 -8.78 11.51
CA ILE A 85 -6.08 -9.33 12.14
C ILE A 85 -6.00 -8.90 13.61
N VAL A 86 -6.19 -7.61 13.89
CA VAL A 86 -6.18 -7.04 15.24
C VAL A 86 -7.30 -7.64 16.10
N ASP A 87 -8.52 -7.76 15.58
CA ASP A 87 -9.66 -8.34 16.29
C ASP A 87 -9.38 -9.81 16.66
N LYS A 88 -8.83 -10.61 15.73
CA LYS A 88 -8.44 -12.01 15.99
C LYS A 88 -7.33 -12.10 17.03
N TYR A 89 -6.30 -11.25 16.96
CA TYR A 89 -5.25 -11.19 17.97
C TYR A 89 -5.83 -10.89 19.36
N ASN A 90 -6.62 -9.82 19.46
CA ASN A 90 -7.25 -9.40 20.71
C ASN A 90 -8.18 -10.47 21.30
N ALA A 91 -8.75 -11.35 20.46
CA ALA A 91 -9.60 -12.46 20.91
C ALA A 91 -8.80 -13.72 21.28
N SER A 92 -7.54 -13.83 20.89
CA SER A 92 -6.72 -15.05 21.09
C SER A 92 -5.98 -15.07 22.42
N GLN A 93 -5.88 -13.95 23.13
CA GLN A 93 -5.13 -13.80 24.38
C GLN A 93 -5.67 -12.61 25.21
N ASP A 94 -5.30 -12.52 26.51
CA ASP A 94 -5.79 -11.50 27.47
C ASP A 94 -4.66 -10.58 27.99
N ALA A 95 -3.38 -10.85 27.64
CA ALA A 95 -2.24 -10.11 28.18
C ALA A 95 -2.10 -8.72 27.54
N TYR A 96 -2.40 -8.61 26.25
CA TYR A 96 -2.25 -7.40 25.45
C TYR A 96 -3.54 -7.05 24.73
N LYS A 97 -3.77 -5.76 24.47
CA LYS A 97 -4.89 -5.30 23.67
C LYS A 97 -4.44 -4.23 22.68
N VAL A 98 -4.41 -4.58 21.41
CA VAL A 98 -4.08 -3.66 20.34
C VAL A 98 -5.27 -2.74 20.03
N LYS A 99 -5.04 -1.43 20.09
CA LYS A 99 -5.99 -0.37 19.71
C LYS A 99 -5.56 0.18 18.37
N LEU A 100 -6.21 -0.28 17.31
CA LEU A 100 -5.93 0.15 15.94
C LEU A 100 -6.51 1.53 15.67
N VAL A 101 -5.68 2.44 15.17
CA VAL A 101 -6.07 3.75 14.66
C VAL A 101 -5.67 3.84 13.20
N ILE A 102 -6.68 3.94 12.33
CA ILE A 102 -6.48 4.13 10.89
C ILE A 102 -6.51 5.62 10.60
N GLN A 103 -5.41 6.15 10.10
CA GLN A 103 -5.30 7.55 9.68
C GLN A 103 -5.54 7.68 8.17
N PRO A 104 -6.07 8.82 7.68
CA PRO A 104 -6.18 9.06 6.25
C PRO A 104 -4.81 9.00 5.56
N ASN A 105 -4.68 8.18 4.51
CA ASN A 105 -3.37 7.93 3.86
C ASN A 105 -2.68 9.23 3.42
N GLY A 106 -3.41 10.16 2.79
CA GLY A 106 -2.86 11.45 2.32
C GLY A 106 -2.35 12.39 3.42
N GLU A 107 -2.78 12.21 4.69
CA GLU A 107 -2.37 13.02 5.85
C GLU A 107 -1.50 12.23 6.84
N TYR A 108 -1.31 10.94 6.61
CA TYR A 108 -0.71 10.02 7.57
C TYR A 108 0.62 10.49 8.13
N TYR A 109 1.58 10.79 7.26
CA TYR A 109 2.92 11.18 7.68
C TYR A 109 2.96 12.53 8.39
N LYS A 110 2.10 13.46 8.00
CA LYS A 110 1.94 14.74 8.69
C LYS A 110 1.40 14.56 10.11
N LEU A 111 0.39 13.70 10.27
CA LEU A 111 -0.15 13.37 11.60
C LEU A 111 0.87 12.59 12.43
N LEU A 112 1.60 11.67 11.83
CA LEU A 112 2.65 10.90 12.49
C LEU A 112 3.80 11.81 12.97
N ASP A 113 4.27 12.78 12.16
CA ASP A 113 5.29 13.76 12.55
C ASP A 113 4.86 14.55 13.80
N VAL A 114 3.59 14.98 13.86
CA VAL A 114 3.04 15.67 15.03
C VAL A 114 2.99 14.74 16.24
N ALA A 115 2.50 13.51 16.08
CA ALA A 115 2.38 12.54 17.16
C ALA A 115 3.75 12.13 17.72
N LEU A 116 4.76 11.92 16.87
CA LEU A 116 6.12 11.56 17.29
C LEU A 116 6.82 12.70 18.04
N SER A 117 6.44 13.95 17.78
CA SER A 117 6.94 15.14 18.48
C SER A 117 6.20 15.38 19.80
N SER A 118 5.09 14.69 20.07
CA SER A 118 4.25 14.82 21.25
C SER A 118 4.52 13.70 22.26
N SER A 119 4.24 13.95 23.54
CA SER A 119 4.17 12.90 24.55
C SER A 119 2.78 12.31 24.73
N LYS A 120 1.74 12.89 24.08
CA LYS A 120 0.35 12.44 24.15
C LYS A 120 -0.06 11.88 22.81
N ASP A 121 -0.84 10.81 22.84
CA ASP A 121 -1.45 10.16 21.67
C ASP A 121 -0.43 9.63 20.64
N ARG A 122 0.86 9.52 21.04
CA ARG A 122 1.88 8.90 20.22
C ARG A 122 1.62 7.39 20.12
N PRO A 123 1.68 6.81 18.91
CA PRO A 123 1.57 5.36 18.78
C PRO A 123 2.72 4.64 19.47
N ASP A 124 2.43 3.45 20.03
CA ASP A 124 3.45 2.54 20.53
C ASP A 124 4.21 1.88 19.37
N PHE A 125 3.50 1.60 18.29
CA PHE A 125 4.07 1.16 17.02
C PHE A 125 3.18 1.61 15.86
N ALA A 126 3.76 1.63 14.66
CA ALA A 126 3.09 2.15 13.48
C ALA A 126 3.50 1.38 12.21
N ILE A 127 2.67 1.47 11.18
CA ILE A 127 3.07 1.09 9.82
C ILE A 127 3.80 2.24 9.15
N MET A 128 4.89 1.93 8.47
CA MET A 128 5.63 2.89 7.65
C MET A 128 5.98 2.27 6.30
N HIS A 129 5.85 3.04 5.22
CA HIS A 129 6.38 2.62 3.92
C HIS A 129 7.91 2.60 3.99
N VAL A 130 8.51 1.63 3.36
CA VAL A 130 9.94 1.37 3.45
C VAL A 130 10.81 2.56 3.03
N ASP A 131 10.36 3.34 2.06
CA ASP A 131 11.03 4.55 1.54
C ASP A 131 11.04 5.73 2.52
N GLN A 132 10.19 5.71 3.55
CA GLN A 132 10.14 6.74 4.59
C GLN A 132 11.09 6.44 5.76
N ILE A 133 11.42 5.18 5.99
CA ILE A 133 12.23 4.75 7.15
C ILE A 133 13.56 5.53 7.26
N PRO A 134 14.36 5.71 6.19
CA PRO A 134 15.62 6.44 6.28
C PRO A 134 15.45 7.87 6.80
N THR A 135 14.41 8.56 6.36
CA THR A 135 14.10 9.93 6.80
C THR A 135 13.77 9.98 8.30
N TYR A 136 12.97 9.02 8.80
CA TYR A 136 12.59 8.97 10.21
C TYR A 136 13.74 8.49 11.11
N VAL A 137 14.60 7.61 10.62
CA VAL A 137 15.84 7.22 11.32
C VAL A 137 16.79 8.42 11.43
N ASN A 138 17.00 9.17 10.35
CA ASN A 138 17.84 10.36 10.36
C ASN A 138 17.30 11.45 11.31
N LYS A 139 15.98 11.60 11.43
CA LYS A 139 15.33 12.47 12.42
C LYS A 139 15.50 11.97 13.86
N GLY A 140 16.05 10.76 14.07
CA GLY A 140 16.13 10.12 15.39
C GLY A 140 14.76 9.75 15.99
N ALA A 141 13.75 9.55 15.14
CA ALA A 141 12.37 9.30 15.54
C ALA A 141 12.04 7.82 15.76
N LEU A 142 12.83 6.91 15.20
CA LEU A 142 12.67 5.46 15.31
C LEU A 142 13.78 4.84 16.16
N GLN A 143 13.50 3.68 16.75
CA GLN A 143 14.51 2.83 17.36
C GLN A 143 14.79 1.58 16.51
N PRO A 144 15.99 0.98 16.62
CA PRO A 144 16.28 -0.32 16.04
C PRO A 144 15.33 -1.38 16.60
N MET A 145 14.95 -2.33 15.76
CA MET A 145 14.04 -3.42 16.10
C MET A 145 14.77 -4.73 16.43
N ASP A 146 16.11 -4.75 16.37
CA ASP A 146 16.93 -5.95 16.54
C ASP A 146 16.65 -6.67 17.86
N ASP A 147 16.68 -5.95 18.98
CA ASP A 147 16.44 -6.53 20.33
C ASP A 147 14.99 -7.00 20.47
N LEU A 148 14.02 -6.23 20.00
CA LEU A 148 12.60 -6.59 20.00
C LEU A 148 12.36 -7.85 19.15
N ALA A 149 12.92 -7.89 17.97
CA ALA A 149 12.81 -9.03 17.06
C ALA A 149 13.43 -10.29 17.68
N ALA A 150 14.62 -10.18 18.28
CA ALA A 150 15.28 -11.29 18.97
C ALA A 150 14.45 -11.80 20.15
N ALA A 151 13.93 -10.90 20.99
CA ALA A 151 13.07 -11.26 22.14
C ALA A 151 11.76 -11.95 21.71
N ALA A 152 11.17 -11.52 20.59
CA ALA A 152 9.96 -12.12 20.02
C ALA A 152 10.23 -13.41 19.22
N GLY A 153 11.50 -13.74 18.94
CA GLY A 153 11.89 -14.86 18.08
C GLY A 153 11.58 -14.60 16.61
N ILE A 154 11.66 -13.35 16.17
CA ILE A 154 11.50 -12.91 14.77
C ILE A 154 12.89 -12.82 14.15
N ASN A 155 13.08 -13.50 13.01
CA ASN A 155 14.38 -13.53 12.32
C ASN A 155 14.26 -12.83 10.95
N ALA A 156 15.15 -11.89 10.67
CA ALA A 156 15.19 -11.20 9.37
C ALA A 156 15.34 -12.18 8.18
N ALA A 157 16.01 -13.32 8.37
CA ALA A 157 16.16 -14.37 7.36
C ALA A 157 14.83 -15.03 6.94
N ASP A 158 13.77 -14.93 7.76
CA ASP A 158 12.44 -15.49 7.48
C ASP A 158 11.63 -14.61 6.52
N TYR A 159 12.12 -13.42 6.20
CA TYR A 159 11.48 -12.47 5.31
C TYR A 159 12.19 -12.38 3.96
N VAL A 160 11.48 -11.90 2.94
CA VAL A 160 12.06 -11.54 1.64
C VAL A 160 13.16 -10.50 1.87
N GLU A 161 14.28 -10.70 1.20
CA GLU A 161 15.51 -9.95 1.47
C GLU A 161 15.40 -8.45 1.18
N ALA A 162 14.76 -8.09 0.07
CA ALA A 162 14.70 -6.71 -0.41
C ALA A 162 14.15 -5.70 0.62
N PRO A 163 12.96 -5.87 1.24
CA PRO A 163 12.47 -4.93 2.25
C PRO A 163 13.31 -4.95 3.53
N VAL A 164 13.91 -6.09 3.91
CA VAL A 164 14.82 -6.18 5.07
C VAL A 164 16.06 -5.34 4.83
N GLN A 165 16.72 -5.49 3.68
CA GLN A 165 17.90 -4.70 3.33
C GLN A 165 17.59 -3.21 3.30
N TYR A 166 16.44 -2.82 2.74
CA TYR A 166 16.04 -1.43 2.62
C TYR A 166 15.70 -0.76 3.96
N SER A 167 15.18 -1.52 4.92
CA SER A 167 14.90 -1.07 6.30
C SER A 167 16.07 -1.24 7.25
N THR A 168 17.23 -1.75 6.77
CA THR A 168 18.47 -1.86 7.52
C THR A 168 19.36 -0.65 7.23
N ILE A 169 19.63 0.17 8.25
CA ILE A 169 20.41 1.40 8.14
C ILE A 169 21.56 1.31 9.14
N ASP A 170 22.78 1.54 8.68
CA ASP A 170 24.01 1.41 9.49
C ASP A 170 24.10 0.07 10.26
N GLY A 171 23.67 -1.02 9.60
CA GLY A 171 23.70 -2.37 10.14
C GLY A 171 22.64 -2.67 11.20
N LYS A 172 21.66 -1.78 11.42
CA LYS A 172 20.54 -1.95 12.35
C LYS A 172 19.21 -2.04 11.61
N TRP A 173 18.35 -2.92 12.04
CA TRP A 173 17.04 -3.16 11.44
C TRP A 173 15.96 -2.27 12.05
N TYR A 174 15.37 -1.35 11.28
CA TYR A 174 14.40 -0.37 11.77
C TYR A 174 12.94 -0.67 11.39
N GLY A 175 12.68 -1.67 10.55
CA GLY A 175 11.33 -1.99 10.12
C GLY A 175 11.14 -3.48 9.84
N ILE A 176 10.19 -4.13 10.53
CA ILE A 176 9.83 -5.52 10.28
C ILE A 176 8.78 -5.56 9.15
N PRO A 177 9.07 -6.18 7.99
CA PRO A 177 8.17 -6.12 6.85
C PRO A 177 6.86 -6.88 7.07
N LEU A 178 5.74 -6.26 6.72
CA LEU A 178 4.43 -6.90 6.63
C LEU A 178 4.22 -7.52 5.24
N ASP A 179 4.53 -6.77 4.20
CA ASP A 179 4.27 -7.13 2.81
C ASP A 179 5.32 -6.59 1.85
N ILE A 180 5.17 -6.97 0.58
CA ILE A 180 5.75 -6.32 -0.58
C ILE A 180 4.62 -6.10 -1.57
N HIS A 181 4.51 -4.88 -2.08
CA HIS A 181 3.47 -4.53 -3.05
C HIS A 181 4.09 -3.95 -4.33
N PRO A 182 4.54 -4.82 -5.25
CA PRO A 182 5.03 -4.39 -6.54
C PRO A 182 3.89 -3.85 -7.41
N LEU A 183 4.21 -3.01 -8.38
CA LEU A 183 3.32 -2.73 -9.48
C LEU A 183 2.99 -4.03 -10.21
N VAL A 184 1.73 -4.23 -10.55
CA VAL A 184 1.24 -5.42 -11.27
C VAL A 184 0.45 -5.03 -12.50
N MET A 185 0.31 -5.96 -13.42
CA MET A 185 -0.58 -5.85 -14.56
C MET A 185 -1.91 -6.50 -14.25
N TYR A 186 -2.99 -5.72 -14.27
CA TYR A 186 -4.36 -6.23 -14.34
C TYR A 186 -4.82 -6.30 -15.79
N TYR A 187 -5.52 -7.37 -16.16
CA TYR A 187 -6.08 -7.51 -17.49
C TYR A 187 -7.52 -8.02 -17.44
N ASN A 188 -8.37 -7.47 -18.28
CA ASN A 188 -9.78 -7.85 -18.38
C ASN A 188 -9.90 -9.12 -19.26
N LYS A 189 -10.24 -10.25 -18.64
CA LYS A 189 -10.34 -11.56 -19.32
C LYS A 189 -11.41 -11.57 -20.42
N ASP A 190 -12.55 -10.91 -20.19
CA ASP A 190 -13.62 -10.87 -21.19
C ASP A 190 -13.21 -10.12 -22.46
N LEU A 191 -12.39 -9.05 -22.32
CA LEU A 191 -11.86 -8.32 -23.47
C LEU A 191 -10.75 -9.12 -24.16
N PHE A 192 -9.91 -9.82 -23.40
CA PHE A 192 -8.88 -10.72 -23.94
C PHE A 192 -9.51 -11.82 -24.80
N ASP A 193 -10.53 -12.52 -24.26
CA ASP A 193 -11.24 -13.59 -24.95
C ASP A 193 -11.89 -13.08 -26.24
N LYS A 194 -12.57 -11.93 -26.19
CA LYS A 194 -13.22 -11.32 -27.37
C LYS A 194 -12.23 -10.92 -28.45
N ALA A 195 -11.01 -10.51 -28.08
CA ALA A 195 -9.97 -10.09 -29.03
C ALA A 195 -9.05 -11.26 -29.47
N GLY A 196 -9.25 -12.47 -28.92
CA GLY A 196 -8.38 -13.62 -29.19
C GLY A 196 -6.96 -13.45 -28.66
N VAL A 197 -6.81 -12.74 -27.53
CA VAL A 197 -5.54 -12.63 -26.80
C VAL A 197 -5.53 -13.73 -25.73
N THR A 198 -4.72 -14.75 -25.94
CA THR A 198 -4.79 -16.02 -25.17
C THR A 198 -3.96 -16.00 -23.88
N ALA A 199 -3.03 -15.06 -23.73
CA ALA A 199 -2.17 -14.94 -22.55
C ALA A 199 -1.82 -13.47 -22.26
N PRO A 200 -1.53 -13.13 -21.00
CA PRO A 200 -1.00 -11.81 -20.67
C PRO A 200 0.39 -11.61 -21.30
N PRO A 201 0.68 -10.42 -21.86
CA PRO A 201 1.96 -10.14 -22.49
C PRO A 201 3.10 -10.12 -21.45
N THR A 202 4.29 -10.58 -21.84
CA THR A 202 5.47 -10.68 -20.99
C THR A 202 6.59 -9.70 -21.39
N ASN A 203 6.53 -9.16 -22.60
CA ASN A 203 7.51 -8.25 -23.17
C ASN A 203 6.83 -7.13 -23.98
N ARG A 204 7.62 -6.17 -24.45
CA ARG A 204 7.14 -5.00 -25.19
C ARG A 204 6.41 -5.35 -26.48
N GLU A 205 6.95 -6.28 -27.26
CA GLU A 205 6.35 -6.66 -28.56
C GLU A 205 4.99 -7.28 -28.37
N GLU A 206 4.88 -8.23 -27.44
CA GLU A 206 3.62 -8.87 -27.05
C GLU A 206 2.61 -7.86 -26.51
N PHE A 207 3.09 -6.94 -25.66
CA PHE A 207 2.26 -5.87 -25.09
C PHE A 207 1.69 -4.95 -26.16
N GLU A 208 2.54 -4.43 -27.07
CA GLU A 208 2.10 -3.55 -28.15
C GLU A 208 1.10 -4.25 -29.09
N ALA A 209 1.37 -5.51 -29.46
CA ALA A 209 0.44 -6.31 -30.25
C ALA A 209 -0.90 -6.57 -29.55
N ALA A 210 -0.87 -6.85 -28.24
CA ALA A 210 -2.09 -7.07 -27.46
C ALA A 210 -2.93 -5.79 -27.35
N VAL A 211 -2.33 -4.66 -26.99
CA VAL A 211 -3.08 -3.40 -26.82
C VAL A 211 -3.66 -2.88 -28.12
N GLU A 212 -3.01 -3.13 -29.27
CA GLU A 212 -3.58 -2.82 -30.58
C GLU A 212 -4.84 -3.64 -30.86
N LYS A 213 -4.82 -4.97 -30.63
CA LYS A 213 -5.98 -5.87 -30.79
C LYS A 213 -7.12 -5.53 -29.84
N LEU A 214 -6.78 -5.10 -28.63
CA LEU A 214 -7.73 -4.79 -27.56
C LEU A 214 -8.36 -3.41 -27.69
N THR A 215 -7.88 -2.56 -28.62
CA THR A 215 -8.39 -1.20 -28.81
C THR A 215 -9.54 -1.19 -29.83
N ASP A 216 -10.71 -0.69 -29.42
CA ASP A 216 -11.85 -0.41 -30.30
C ASP A 216 -12.33 1.04 -30.08
N LYS A 217 -11.80 1.98 -30.88
CA LYS A 217 -12.13 3.41 -30.76
C LYS A 217 -13.62 3.68 -30.98
N SER A 218 -14.31 2.86 -31.78
CA SER A 218 -15.74 3.05 -32.07
C SER A 218 -16.61 2.80 -30.82
N LYS A 219 -16.11 1.99 -29.88
CA LYS A 219 -16.77 1.69 -28.60
C LYS A 219 -16.19 2.46 -27.41
N GLY A 220 -15.18 3.31 -27.63
CA GLY A 220 -14.45 3.95 -26.53
C GLY A 220 -13.73 2.93 -25.65
N GLN A 221 -13.26 1.82 -26.25
CA GLN A 221 -12.48 0.79 -25.61
C GLN A 221 -11.00 0.96 -25.92
N TYR A 222 -10.16 0.92 -24.90
CA TYR A 222 -8.73 1.14 -24.97
C TYR A 222 -7.97 -0.12 -24.56
N GLY A 223 -6.92 -0.47 -25.28
CA GLY A 223 -6.06 -1.60 -24.92
C GLY A 223 -5.29 -1.36 -23.64
N TYR A 224 -4.78 -0.15 -23.47
CA TYR A 224 -4.11 0.33 -22.26
C TYR A 224 -4.37 1.82 -22.09
N VAL A 225 -4.73 2.26 -20.91
CA VAL A 225 -4.90 3.67 -20.59
C VAL A 225 -3.66 4.17 -19.87
N VAL A 226 -2.90 5.06 -20.51
CA VAL A 226 -1.71 5.71 -19.93
C VAL A 226 -2.17 6.70 -18.87
N PRO A 227 -1.86 6.49 -17.58
CA PRO A 227 -2.21 7.47 -16.55
C PRO A 227 -1.29 8.69 -16.68
N THR A 228 -1.91 9.86 -16.68
CA THR A 228 -1.20 11.16 -16.74
C THR A 228 -1.03 11.81 -15.38
N LEU A 229 -1.56 11.16 -14.33
CA LEU A 229 -1.46 11.50 -12.92
C LEU A 229 -1.07 10.25 -12.12
N TRP A 230 -1.61 10.03 -10.93
CA TRP A 230 -1.39 8.77 -10.21
C TRP A 230 -2.02 7.61 -11.00
N PRO A 231 -1.39 6.43 -11.15
CA PRO A 231 -0.17 5.91 -10.50
C PRO A 231 1.13 6.02 -11.33
N GLN A 232 1.31 7.07 -12.13
CA GLN A 232 2.51 7.25 -12.96
C GLN A 232 3.83 7.18 -12.15
N GLN A 233 3.79 7.50 -10.84
CA GLN A 233 4.96 7.44 -9.96
C GLN A 233 5.48 6.02 -9.68
N PHE A 234 4.74 5.00 -10.05
CA PHE A 234 5.16 3.61 -9.99
C PHE A 234 5.49 3.06 -11.38
N ILE A 235 4.74 3.51 -12.40
CA ILE A 235 4.91 3.07 -13.78
C ILE A 235 6.19 3.65 -14.38
N PHE A 236 6.40 4.96 -14.27
CA PHE A 236 7.56 5.61 -14.87
C PHE A 236 8.90 5.08 -14.33
N PRO A 237 9.13 4.96 -13.00
CA PRO A 237 10.32 4.32 -12.47
C PRO A 237 10.53 2.89 -13.00
N THR A 238 9.47 2.09 -13.03
CA THR A 238 9.53 0.72 -13.57
C THR A 238 10.08 0.72 -14.99
N LEU A 239 9.52 1.56 -15.86
CA LEU A 239 9.94 1.65 -17.27
C LEU A 239 11.37 2.17 -17.43
N VAL A 240 11.76 3.18 -16.63
CA VAL A 240 13.12 3.73 -16.63
C VAL A 240 14.14 2.65 -16.26
N TRP A 241 13.93 1.92 -15.17
CA TRP A 241 14.83 0.84 -14.75
C TRP A 241 14.87 -0.31 -15.75
N GLN A 242 13.71 -0.71 -16.29
CA GLN A 242 13.66 -1.71 -17.36
C GLN A 242 14.47 -1.30 -18.59
N ASN A 243 14.53 0.00 -18.89
CA ASN A 243 15.27 0.54 -20.03
C ASN A 243 16.75 0.82 -19.74
N GLY A 244 17.22 0.54 -18.51
CA GLY A 244 18.61 0.72 -18.09
C GLY A 244 18.95 2.09 -17.53
N GLY A 245 17.94 2.96 -17.38
CA GLY A 245 18.07 4.25 -16.69
C GLY A 245 17.95 4.11 -15.17
N GLU A 246 18.22 5.21 -14.48
CA GLU A 246 18.11 5.31 -13.02
C GLU A 246 17.36 6.59 -12.64
N LEU A 247 16.79 6.61 -11.43
CA LEU A 247 16.20 7.83 -10.87
C LEU A 247 17.22 8.66 -10.09
N TRP A 248 18.21 7.96 -9.53
CA TRP A 248 19.28 8.50 -8.71
C TRP A 248 20.59 7.78 -9.04
N ASN A 249 21.66 8.53 -9.33
CA ASN A 249 22.94 7.96 -9.73
C ASN A 249 23.94 7.79 -8.58
N GLY A 250 23.47 7.90 -7.34
CA GLY A 250 24.31 7.87 -6.12
C GLY A 250 24.60 9.26 -5.55
N THR A 251 24.55 10.30 -6.35
CA THR A 251 24.87 11.68 -5.95
C THR A 251 23.83 12.73 -6.39
N ASP A 252 23.11 12.46 -7.47
CA ASP A 252 22.15 13.39 -8.07
C ASP A 252 20.99 12.64 -8.73
N VAL A 253 19.92 13.36 -9.01
CA VAL A 253 18.78 12.87 -9.79
C VAL A 253 19.17 12.62 -11.25
N ALA A 254 18.68 11.51 -11.84
CA ALA A 254 19.12 11.02 -13.15
C ALA A 254 17.95 10.72 -14.12
N TYR A 255 16.74 11.15 -13.82
CA TYR A 255 15.55 10.81 -14.60
C TYR A 255 15.31 11.66 -15.85
N ASN A 256 16.31 12.45 -16.29
CA ASN A 256 16.35 13.11 -17.59
C ASN A 256 17.32 12.42 -18.57
N SER A 257 17.73 11.18 -18.26
CA SER A 257 18.60 10.39 -19.12
C SER A 257 17.90 9.99 -20.43
N PRO A 258 18.65 9.65 -21.49
CA PRO A 258 18.08 9.16 -22.75
C PRO A 258 17.12 7.97 -22.55
N GLU A 259 17.44 7.07 -21.63
CA GLU A 259 16.62 5.90 -21.30
C GLU A 259 15.26 6.31 -20.71
N ALA A 260 15.25 7.30 -19.83
CA ALA A 260 14.03 7.84 -19.24
C ALA A 260 13.17 8.58 -20.28
N ILE A 261 13.79 9.39 -21.14
CA ILE A 261 13.11 10.13 -22.21
C ILE A 261 12.49 9.16 -23.21
N GLU A 262 13.19 8.07 -23.59
CA GLU A 262 12.66 7.03 -24.48
C GLU A 262 11.35 6.44 -23.91
N MET A 263 11.28 6.21 -22.62
CA MET A 263 10.06 5.66 -21.99
C MET A 263 8.90 6.66 -21.95
N ILE A 264 9.19 7.93 -21.75
CA ILE A 264 8.16 8.98 -21.86
C ILE A 264 7.63 9.06 -23.30
N GLN A 265 8.51 9.01 -24.27
CA GLN A 265 8.14 9.01 -25.70
C GLN A 265 7.34 7.76 -26.07
N TRP A 266 7.68 6.60 -25.53
CA TRP A 266 6.91 5.36 -25.69
C TRP A 266 5.49 5.50 -25.14
N MET A 267 5.33 5.95 -23.89
CA MET A 267 4.02 6.19 -23.28
C MET A 267 3.20 7.21 -24.09
N ARG A 268 3.84 8.31 -24.51
CA ARG A 268 3.21 9.31 -25.38
C ARG A 268 2.78 8.70 -26.71
N GLY A 269 3.58 7.84 -27.29
CA GLY A 269 3.28 7.14 -28.54
C GLY A 269 2.00 6.30 -28.47
N LEU A 270 1.69 5.69 -27.31
CA LEU A 270 0.42 4.98 -27.10
C LEU A 270 -0.78 5.93 -27.12
N ILE A 271 -0.62 7.13 -26.60
CA ILE A 271 -1.65 8.18 -26.65
C ILE A 271 -1.83 8.68 -28.10
N ASP A 272 -0.75 8.99 -28.80
CA ASP A 272 -0.78 9.51 -30.17
C ASP A 272 -1.36 8.51 -31.18
N LYS A 273 -1.12 7.21 -30.97
CA LYS A 273 -1.74 6.12 -31.73
C LYS A 273 -3.23 5.92 -31.38
N GLY A 274 -3.72 6.53 -30.30
CA GLY A 274 -5.08 6.39 -29.80
C GLY A 274 -5.38 5.02 -29.16
N ILE A 275 -4.35 4.32 -28.70
CA ILE A 275 -4.43 3.14 -27.83
C ILE A 275 -4.90 3.56 -26.42
N SER A 276 -4.51 4.76 -26.01
CA SER A 276 -4.96 5.45 -24.80
C SER A 276 -5.74 6.72 -25.17
N PRO A 277 -6.71 7.16 -24.36
CA PRO A 277 -7.31 8.48 -24.53
C PRO A 277 -6.25 9.59 -24.33
N ALA A 278 -6.45 10.73 -24.98
CA ALA A 278 -5.49 11.85 -24.99
C ALA A 278 -5.34 12.52 -23.61
N ASN A 279 -6.36 12.46 -22.78
CA ASN A 279 -6.36 13.08 -21.46
C ASN A 279 -7.12 12.16 -20.49
N VAL A 280 -6.48 11.82 -19.39
CA VAL A 280 -7.04 10.97 -18.34
C VAL A 280 -7.04 11.75 -17.04
N GLN A 281 -8.22 11.89 -16.43
CA GLN A 281 -8.34 12.50 -15.10
C GLN A 281 -7.74 11.55 -14.04
N GLN A 282 -7.58 12.07 -12.84
CA GLN A 282 -7.19 11.25 -11.68
C GLN A 282 -8.11 10.02 -11.58
N ASP A 283 -7.52 8.83 -11.47
CA ASP A 283 -8.20 7.52 -11.42
C ASP A 283 -9.08 7.18 -12.65
N GLY A 284 -8.88 7.89 -13.76
CA GLY A 284 -9.67 7.68 -14.98
C GLY A 284 -9.35 6.34 -15.65
N GLU A 285 -8.11 5.83 -15.58
CA GLU A 285 -7.71 4.50 -16.04
C GLU A 285 -8.44 3.41 -15.26
N ASN A 286 -8.58 3.59 -13.94
CA ASN A 286 -9.31 2.69 -13.06
C ASN A 286 -10.82 2.72 -13.33
N THR A 287 -11.38 3.92 -13.49
CA THR A 287 -12.80 4.08 -13.87
C THR A 287 -13.12 3.37 -15.18
N LEU A 288 -12.27 3.50 -16.20
CA LEU A 288 -12.44 2.81 -17.48
C LEU A 288 -12.26 1.29 -17.35
N PHE A 289 -11.37 0.81 -16.47
CA PHE A 289 -11.21 -0.62 -16.20
C PHE A 289 -12.45 -1.20 -15.53
N LEU A 290 -13.00 -0.53 -14.54
CA LEU A 290 -14.27 -0.91 -13.88
C LEU A 290 -15.46 -0.96 -14.86
N GLN A 291 -15.45 -0.10 -15.88
CA GLN A 291 -16.48 -0.08 -16.94
C GLN A 291 -16.25 -1.10 -18.05
N GLY A 292 -15.18 -1.90 -17.99
CA GLY A 292 -14.79 -2.81 -19.09
C GLY A 292 -14.35 -2.09 -20.36
N LYS A 293 -13.80 -0.87 -20.24
CA LYS A 293 -13.32 -0.02 -21.34
C LYS A 293 -11.81 0.17 -21.37
N ASN A 294 -11.10 -0.29 -20.38
CA ASN A 294 -9.64 -0.37 -20.32
C ASN A 294 -9.29 -1.85 -20.22
N ALA A 295 -8.56 -2.41 -21.18
CA ALA A 295 -8.29 -3.85 -21.21
C ALA A 295 -7.12 -4.25 -20.32
N ILE A 296 -6.10 -3.40 -20.22
CA ILE A 296 -4.92 -3.60 -19.37
C ILE A 296 -4.67 -2.34 -18.56
N GLN A 297 -4.36 -2.51 -17.28
CA GLN A 297 -3.82 -1.41 -16.47
C GLN A 297 -2.68 -1.90 -15.58
N PHE A 298 -1.71 -1.02 -15.34
CA PHE A 298 -0.67 -1.20 -14.34
C PHE A 298 -1.06 -0.44 -13.09
N ASN A 299 -1.16 -1.14 -11.96
CA ASN A 299 -1.53 -0.54 -10.69
C ASN A 299 -1.01 -1.41 -9.53
N GLY A 300 -1.21 -1.00 -8.29
CA GLY A 300 -0.83 -1.78 -7.13
C GLY A 300 -1.83 -2.87 -6.76
N PRO A 301 -1.39 -3.87 -5.98
CA PRO A 301 -2.23 -5.00 -5.58
C PRO A 301 -3.45 -4.62 -4.72
N TRP A 302 -3.42 -3.46 -4.07
CA TRP A 302 -4.55 -2.90 -3.30
C TRP A 302 -5.82 -2.66 -4.12
N MET A 303 -5.73 -2.64 -5.47
CA MET A 303 -6.90 -2.49 -6.35
C MET A 303 -7.76 -3.75 -6.40
N MET A 304 -7.20 -4.92 -6.06
CA MET A 304 -7.86 -6.22 -6.18
C MET A 304 -9.22 -6.25 -5.47
N SER A 305 -9.28 -5.77 -4.23
CA SER A 305 -10.52 -5.74 -3.44
C SER A 305 -11.64 -4.91 -4.12
N GLN A 306 -11.29 -3.81 -4.80
CA GLN A 306 -12.24 -3.00 -5.53
C GLN A 306 -12.79 -3.74 -6.75
N PHE A 307 -11.93 -4.45 -7.50
CA PHE A 307 -12.30 -5.20 -8.68
C PHE A 307 -13.15 -6.44 -8.34
N ASP A 308 -12.82 -7.12 -7.24
CA ASP A 308 -13.61 -8.24 -6.71
C ASP A 308 -15.01 -7.79 -6.28
N LYS A 309 -15.11 -6.66 -5.54
CA LYS A 309 -16.41 -6.07 -5.15
C LYS A 309 -17.25 -5.64 -6.37
N ALA A 310 -16.61 -5.22 -7.45
CA ALA A 310 -17.27 -4.87 -8.71
C ALA A 310 -17.66 -6.09 -9.56
N GLY A 311 -17.26 -7.31 -9.17
CA GLY A 311 -17.57 -8.54 -9.91
C GLY A 311 -16.84 -8.65 -11.26
N LEU A 312 -15.67 -8.00 -11.41
CA LEU A 312 -14.92 -8.04 -12.66
C LEU A 312 -14.28 -9.41 -12.91
N ASN A 313 -14.33 -9.87 -14.15
CA ASN A 313 -13.56 -11.02 -14.63
C ASN A 313 -12.17 -10.56 -15.09
N TYR A 314 -11.21 -10.56 -14.18
CA TYR A 314 -9.85 -10.08 -14.44
C TYR A 314 -8.79 -11.11 -14.02
N GLY A 315 -7.59 -10.94 -14.56
CA GLY A 315 -6.38 -11.61 -14.12
C GLY A 315 -5.33 -10.64 -13.61
N ILE A 316 -4.35 -11.18 -12.88
CA ILE A 316 -3.18 -10.48 -12.39
C ILE A 316 -1.96 -11.19 -12.98
N ALA A 317 -0.97 -10.41 -13.43
CA ALA A 317 0.31 -10.90 -13.93
C ALA A 317 1.43 -9.91 -13.56
N PRO A 318 2.70 -10.32 -13.57
CA PRO A 318 3.82 -9.39 -13.53
C PRO A 318 3.73 -8.33 -14.63
N VAL A 319 4.26 -7.14 -14.35
CA VAL A 319 4.40 -6.10 -15.40
C VAL A 319 5.35 -6.62 -16.49
N PRO A 320 4.95 -6.57 -17.78
CA PRO A 320 5.81 -7.02 -18.86
C PRO A 320 7.09 -6.18 -18.95
N GLN A 321 8.17 -6.77 -19.46
CA GLN A 321 9.37 -6.02 -19.76
C GLN A 321 9.16 -5.15 -20.98
N ILE A 322 8.93 -3.87 -20.76
CA ILE A 322 8.77 -2.84 -21.83
C ILE A 322 10.13 -2.25 -22.22
N GLY A 323 10.99 -2.00 -21.24
CA GLY A 323 12.36 -1.54 -21.49
C GLY A 323 13.25 -2.65 -22.05
N LYS A 324 14.40 -2.29 -22.63
CA LYS A 324 15.27 -3.18 -23.38
C LYS A 324 16.44 -3.78 -22.59
N ALA A 325 16.66 -3.35 -21.35
CA ALA A 325 17.88 -3.69 -20.62
C ALA A 325 17.72 -4.85 -19.62
N LYS A 326 16.70 -4.80 -18.77
CA LYS A 326 16.53 -5.79 -17.68
C LYS A 326 15.08 -5.89 -17.23
N GLN A 327 14.73 -6.97 -16.54
CA GLN A 327 13.51 -6.99 -15.74
C GLN A 327 13.69 -6.07 -14.53
N ALA A 328 12.68 -5.25 -14.26
CA ALA A 328 12.58 -4.44 -13.06
C ALA A 328 11.13 -4.05 -12.83
N VAL A 329 10.73 -3.89 -11.58
CA VAL A 329 9.40 -3.40 -11.22
C VAL A 329 9.48 -2.57 -9.95
N PHE A 330 8.83 -1.41 -9.94
CA PHE A 330 8.68 -0.62 -8.72
C PHE A 330 7.89 -1.42 -7.68
N ALA A 331 8.37 -1.42 -6.44
CA ALA A 331 7.65 -1.96 -5.31
C ALA A 331 7.67 -0.99 -4.12
N GLY A 332 6.64 -1.08 -3.29
CA GLY A 332 6.66 -0.60 -1.93
C GLY A 332 6.64 -1.76 -0.94
N SER A 333 6.76 -1.45 0.33
CA SER A 333 6.61 -2.39 1.43
C SER A 333 6.10 -1.65 2.66
N HIS A 334 5.12 -2.22 3.33
CA HIS A 334 4.68 -1.76 4.63
C HIS A 334 5.51 -2.44 5.71
N ASN A 335 6.04 -1.66 6.64
CA ASN A 335 6.88 -2.15 7.71
C ASN A 335 6.32 -1.71 9.06
N PHE A 336 6.37 -2.59 10.04
CA PHE A 336 6.16 -2.22 11.43
C PHE A 336 7.39 -1.50 11.96
N VAL A 337 7.19 -0.33 12.54
CA VAL A 337 8.24 0.48 13.17
C VAL A 337 7.85 0.86 14.59
N VAL A 338 8.85 1.07 15.46
CA VAL A 338 8.64 1.52 16.82
C VAL A 338 9.28 2.88 17.03
N PRO A 339 8.52 3.90 17.52
CA PRO A 339 9.07 5.19 17.86
C PRO A 339 10.17 5.10 18.93
N LYS A 340 11.24 5.86 18.79
CA LYS A 340 12.38 5.86 19.72
C LYS A 340 11.99 6.16 21.17
N ALA A 341 10.93 6.90 21.38
CA ALA A 341 10.47 7.31 22.70
C ALA A 341 9.62 6.23 23.42
N VAL A 342 9.37 5.09 22.78
CA VAL A 342 8.71 3.93 23.41
C VAL A 342 9.78 3.09 24.10
N THR A 343 9.87 3.17 25.41
CA THR A 343 10.91 2.51 26.23
C THR A 343 10.34 1.59 27.30
N ASP A 344 9.02 1.50 27.44
CA ASP A 344 8.35 0.61 28.37
C ASP A 344 8.50 -0.84 27.88
N GLU A 345 9.15 -1.68 28.70
CA GLU A 345 9.43 -3.08 28.37
C GLU A 345 8.15 -3.91 28.17
N ALA A 346 7.10 -3.64 28.95
CA ALA A 346 5.84 -4.36 28.79
C ALA A 346 5.16 -4.01 27.47
N VAL A 347 5.27 -2.74 27.03
CA VAL A 347 4.79 -2.31 25.71
C VAL A 347 5.61 -2.97 24.59
N LEU A 348 6.95 -2.96 24.69
CA LEU A 348 7.83 -3.56 23.66
C LEU A 348 7.60 -5.07 23.54
N ASN A 349 7.44 -5.78 24.66
CA ASN A 349 7.09 -7.21 24.67
C ASN A 349 5.74 -7.46 23.99
N GLY A 350 4.74 -6.63 24.28
CA GLY A 350 3.43 -6.74 23.64
C GLY A 350 3.47 -6.45 22.14
N VAL A 351 4.26 -5.46 21.70
CA VAL A 351 4.51 -5.21 20.27
C VAL A 351 5.15 -6.44 19.63
N GLY A 352 6.19 -6.99 20.22
CA GLY A 352 6.87 -8.21 19.72
C GLY A 352 5.91 -9.40 19.59
N ASP A 353 5.04 -9.62 20.59
CA ASP A 353 4.03 -10.68 20.58
C ASP A 353 3.02 -10.49 19.44
N PHE A 354 2.52 -9.25 19.23
CA PHE A 354 1.64 -8.94 18.11
C PHE A 354 2.32 -9.16 16.76
N LEU A 355 3.58 -8.71 16.58
CA LEU A 355 4.32 -8.89 15.32
C LEU A 355 4.57 -10.37 15.01
N LYS A 356 4.89 -11.17 16.01
CA LYS A 356 5.00 -12.64 15.88
C LYS A 356 3.68 -13.26 15.45
N TYR A 357 2.57 -12.85 16.07
CA TYR A 357 1.22 -13.30 15.69
C TYR A 357 0.91 -12.94 14.22
N VAL A 358 1.18 -11.70 13.80
CA VAL A 358 0.96 -11.28 12.41
C VAL A 358 1.80 -12.10 11.44
N GLY A 359 3.08 -12.33 11.74
CA GLY A 359 3.96 -13.17 10.93
C GLY A 359 3.43 -14.58 10.71
N ALA A 360 2.79 -15.16 11.72
CA ALA A 360 2.19 -16.50 11.64
C ALA A 360 0.78 -16.52 10.99
N ASN A 361 0.08 -15.38 10.93
CA ASN A 361 -1.31 -15.27 10.48
C ASN A 361 -1.47 -14.28 9.28
N SER A 362 -0.40 -13.95 8.58
CA SER A 362 -0.39 -12.92 7.53
C SER A 362 -1.20 -13.29 6.27
N LEU A 363 -1.70 -14.53 6.14
CA LEU A 363 -2.65 -14.89 5.07
C LEU A 363 -3.93 -14.04 5.10
N ASP A 364 -4.39 -13.61 6.27
CA ASP A 364 -5.49 -12.65 6.34
C ASP A 364 -5.14 -11.32 5.65
N TRP A 365 -3.87 -10.91 5.72
CA TRP A 365 -3.37 -9.73 4.99
C TRP A 365 -3.28 -9.98 3.49
N ALA A 366 -2.82 -11.16 3.07
CA ALA A 366 -2.75 -11.52 1.64
C ALA A 366 -4.12 -11.43 0.95
N ALA A 367 -5.22 -11.68 1.67
CA ALA A 367 -6.58 -11.55 1.14
C ALA A 367 -6.95 -10.09 0.78
N SER A 368 -6.20 -9.09 1.24
CA SER A 368 -6.35 -7.68 0.79
C SER A 368 -5.84 -7.44 -0.64
N GLY A 369 -5.10 -8.40 -1.21
CA GLY A 369 -4.40 -8.28 -2.49
C GLY A 369 -2.89 -8.15 -2.35
N GLN A 370 -2.40 -7.75 -1.17
CA GLN A 370 -0.97 -7.57 -0.92
C GLN A 370 -0.23 -8.90 -0.95
N ALA A 371 1.05 -8.91 -1.35
CA ALA A 371 1.88 -10.10 -1.23
C ALA A 371 2.66 -10.04 0.08
N LEU A 372 2.83 -11.22 0.70
CA LEU A 372 3.43 -11.32 2.02
C LEU A 372 4.96 -11.14 1.97
N ALA A 373 5.54 -10.57 3.02
CA ALA A 373 6.99 -10.53 3.17
C ALA A 373 7.56 -11.82 3.80
N SER A 374 6.76 -12.59 4.53
CA SER A 374 7.18 -13.84 5.16
C SER A 374 7.40 -14.95 4.13
N LYS A 375 8.63 -15.47 4.01
CA LYS A 375 8.98 -16.58 3.10
C LYS A 375 8.14 -17.82 3.36
N LYS A 376 7.97 -18.20 4.63
CA LYS A 376 7.15 -19.35 5.03
C LYS A 376 5.71 -19.25 4.52
N MET A 377 5.12 -18.05 4.62
CA MET A 377 3.74 -17.84 4.19
C MET A 377 3.61 -17.81 2.67
N LEU A 378 4.59 -17.23 1.95
CA LEU A 378 4.66 -17.25 0.48
C LEU A 378 4.75 -18.67 -0.09
N GLU A 379 5.43 -19.57 0.62
CA GLU A 379 5.60 -20.97 0.20
C GLU A 379 4.39 -21.85 0.54
N SER A 380 3.44 -21.35 1.34
CA SER A 380 2.27 -22.12 1.75
C SER A 380 1.34 -22.44 0.56
N ALA A 381 0.64 -23.56 0.64
CA ALA A 381 -0.34 -23.95 -0.37
C ALA A 381 -1.51 -22.97 -0.43
N GLU A 382 -1.86 -22.41 0.73
CA GLU A 382 -2.95 -21.44 0.88
C GLU A 382 -2.63 -20.14 0.14
N PHE A 383 -1.40 -19.59 0.27
CA PHE A 383 -1.00 -18.40 -0.49
C PHE A 383 -0.95 -18.69 -1.99
N LYS A 384 -0.36 -19.82 -2.40
CA LYS A 384 -0.26 -20.22 -3.82
C LYS A 384 -1.61 -20.42 -4.50
N ALA A 385 -2.67 -20.65 -3.73
CA ALA A 385 -4.04 -20.75 -4.24
C ALA A 385 -4.74 -19.39 -4.40
N LEU A 386 -4.17 -18.30 -3.91
CA LEU A 386 -4.74 -16.96 -4.01
C LEU A 386 -4.58 -16.39 -5.44
N LYS A 387 -5.52 -15.54 -5.85
CA LYS A 387 -5.51 -14.85 -7.16
C LYS A 387 -4.25 -13.96 -7.33
N ASN A 388 -3.73 -13.42 -6.25
CA ASN A 388 -2.55 -12.55 -6.19
C ASN A 388 -1.22 -13.30 -6.04
N ALA A 389 -1.21 -14.62 -5.96
CA ALA A 389 0.02 -15.40 -5.86
C ALA A 389 1.07 -15.09 -6.95
N PRO A 390 0.68 -14.82 -8.24
CA PRO A 390 1.64 -14.46 -9.29
C PRO A 390 2.47 -13.20 -9.01
N ILE A 391 2.05 -12.35 -8.08
CA ILE A 391 2.80 -11.15 -7.66
C ILE A 391 4.20 -11.51 -7.16
N ALA A 392 4.32 -12.65 -6.46
CA ALA A 392 5.59 -13.13 -5.91
C ALA A 392 6.65 -13.44 -6.98
N GLU A 393 6.26 -13.71 -8.22
CA GLU A 393 7.18 -13.92 -9.35
C GLU A 393 8.04 -12.68 -9.64
N SER A 394 7.54 -11.48 -9.26
CA SER A 394 8.26 -10.22 -9.44
C SER A 394 9.34 -9.96 -8.39
N PHE A 395 9.40 -10.71 -7.29
CA PHE A 395 10.23 -10.36 -6.12
C PHE A 395 11.73 -10.38 -6.40
N SER A 396 12.19 -11.18 -7.36
CA SER A 396 13.61 -11.23 -7.75
C SER A 396 14.12 -9.98 -8.46
N HIS A 397 13.20 -9.11 -8.91
CA HIS A 397 13.54 -7.90 -9.68
C HIS A 397 12.77 -6.64 -9.21
N VAL A 398 12.21 -6.68 -7.98
CA VAL A 398 11.65 -5.47 -7.36
C VAL A 398 12.74 -4.43 -7.11
N GLN A 399 12.37 -3.18 -7.28
CA GLN A 399 13.17 -2.03 -6.90
C GLN A 399 12.29 -1.05 -6.11
N PHE A 400 12.85 -0.52 -5.03
CA PHE A 400 12.20 0.52 -4.23
C PHE A 400 12.61 1.91 -4.71
N ALA A 401 11.91 2.93 -4.26
CA ALA A 401 12.33 4.32 -4.45
C ALA A 401 13.79 4.49 -3.94
N PRO A 402 14.58 5.40 -4.51
CA PRO A 402 15.95 5.62 -4.04
C PRO A 402 16.03 5.86 -2.53
N ASN A 403 16.96 5.18 -1.85
CA ASN A 403 17.20 5.34 -0.42
C ASN A 403 17.93 6.65 -0.14
N VAL A 404 17.24 7.77 -0.31
CA VAL A 404 17.76 9.12 -0.16
C VAL A 404 16.82 9.88 0.78
N LEU A 405 17.41 10.63 1.71
CA LEU A 405 16.63 11.44 2.66
C LEU A 405 15.71 12.39 1.92
N ASP A 406 14.47 12.47 2.38
CA ASP A 406 13.42 13.33 1.81
C ASP A 406 13.17 13.11 0.30
N TRP A 407 13.29 11.84 -0.15
CA TRP A 407 13.05 11.47 -1.54
C TRP A 407 11.70 11.98 -2.07
N ALA A 408 10.67 11.98 -1.23
CA ALA A 408 9.35 12.49 -1.60
C ALA A 408 9.40 13.93 -2.11
N SER A 409 10.10 14.82 -1.41
CA SER A 409 10.28 16.23 -1.83
C SER A 409 11.19 16.34 -3.05
N ILE A 410 12.25 15.53 -3.12
CA ILE A 410 13.18 15.51 -4.25
C ILE A 410 12.48 15.06 -5.52
N SER A 411 11.64 14.04 -5.46
CA SER A 411 10.95 13.47 -6.63
C SER A 411 9.67 14.23 -7.03
N ALA A 412 9.07 15.03 -6.15
CA ALA A 412 7.82 15.73 -6.42
C ALA A 412 7.76 16.49 -7.76
N PRO A 413 8.84 17.20 -8.22
CA PRO A 413 8.84 17.89 -9.51
C PRO A 413 8.67 16.97 -10.72
N ILE A 414 9.07 15.68 -10.62
CA ILE A 414 8.95 14.72 -11.75
C ILE A 414 7.49 14.62 -12.19
N TRP A 415 6.59 14.43 -11.23
CA TRP A 415 5.21 14.02 -11.51
C TRP A 415 4.43 15.07 -12.29
N SER A 416 4.61 16.35 -11.96
CA SER A 416 3.99 17.44 -12.69
C SER A 416 4.57 17.62 -14.09
N GLU A 417 5.89 17.49 -14.24
CA GLU A 417 6.54 17.63 -15.53
C GLU A 417 6.34 16.43 -16.45
N LEU A 418 6.28 15.22 -15.89
CA LEU A 418 5.87 14.01 -16.60
C LEU A 418 4.45 14.14 -17.16
N SER A 419 3.50 14.63 -16.33
CA SER A 419 2.14 14.93 -16.80
C SER A 419 2.14 15.91 -17.97
N ASN A 420 2.95 16.98 -17.90
CA ASN A 420 3.06 17.96 -18.98
C ASN A 420 3.60 17.32 -20.27
N ALA A 421 4.58 16.43 -20.17
CA ALA A 421 5.13 15.70 -21.30
C ALA A 421 4.11 14.74 -21.91
N LEU A 422 3.44 13.91 -21.08
CA LEU A 422 2.44 12.94 -21.53
C LEU A 422 1.22 13.63 -22.19
N LEU A 423 0.82 14.78 -21.69
CA LEU A 423 -0.26 15.58 -22.29
C LEU A 423 0.17 16.38 -23.53
N GLY A 424 1.45 16.30 -23.94
CA GLY A 424 1.98 17.04 -25.08
C GLY A 424 2.07 18.56 -24.87
N LYS A 425 1.98 19.02 -23.62
CA LYS A 425 2.10 20.45 -23.27
C LYS A 425 3.57 20.90 -23.27
N LYS A 426 4.48 19.94 -23.13
CA LYS A 426 5.93 20.19 -23.08
C LYS A 426 6.69 19.05 -23.77
N ASP A 427 7.80 19.38 -24.39
CA ASP A 427 8.74 18.38 -24.89
C ASP A 427 9.27 17.52 -23.75
N PRO A 428 9.39 16.18 -23.91
CA PRO A 428 9.81 15.28 -22.83
C PRO A 428 11.18 15.62 -22.23
N GLN A 429 12.20 15.94 -23.06
CA GLN A 429 13.52 16.31 -22.57
C GLN A 429 13.45 17.58 -21.74
N LYS A 430 12.81 18.62 -22.29
CA LYS A 430 12.64 19.90 -21.58
C LYS A 430 11.88 19.75 -20.27
N ALA A 431 10.84 18.91 -20.24
CA ALA A 431 10.07 18.64 -19.03
C ALA A 431 10.95 18.01 -17.93
N MET A 432 11.73 16.99 -18.28
CA MET A 432 12.60 16.31 -17.32
C MET A 432 13.79 17.15 -16.90
N ASP A 433 14.37 17.97 -17.77
CA ASP A 433 15.44 18.91 -17.42
C ASP A 433 14.95 19.95 -16.40
N GLU A 434 13.74 20.46 -16.56
CA GLU A 434 13.12 21.37 -15.59
C GLU A 434 12.82 20.66 -14.27
N ALA A 435 12.36 19.40 -14.31
CA ALA A 435 12.15 18.61 -13.11
C ALA A 435 13.46 18.40 -12.35
N VAL A 436 14.54 17.99 -13.04
CA VAL A 436 15.90 17.84 -12.46
C VAL A 436 16.37 19.13 -11.82
N ALA A 437 16.21 20.27 -12.50
CA ALA A 437 16.62 21.57 -11.96
C ALA A 437 15.88 21.93 -10.65
N LYS A 438 14.59 21.62 -10.57
CA LYS A 438 13.78 21.82 -9.34
C LYS A 438 14.17 20.85 -8.22
N SER A 439 14.40 19.57 -8.54
CA SER A 439 14.80 18.55 -7.58
C SER A 439 16.15 18.84 -6.94
N ARG A 440 17.11 19.36 -7.73
CA ARG A 440 18.41 19.81 -7.21
C ARG A 440 18.29 20.96 -6.19
N GLN A 441 17.23 21.75 -6.24
CA GLN A 441 16.96 22.78 -5.22
C GLN A 441 16.45 22.16 -3.91
N ALA A 442 15.75 21.02 -3.98
CA ALA A 442 15.33 20.29 -2.78
C ALA A 442 16.50 19.56 -2.11
N ILE A 443 17.45 19.00 -2.89
CA ILE A 443 18.65 18.32 -2.37
C ILE A 443 19.55 19.29 -1.57
N LYS A 444 19.57 20.58 -1.92
CA LYS A 444 20.44 21.58 -1.28
C LYS A 444 19.89 22.17 0.03
N LYS A 445 18.68 21.82 0.40
CA LYS A 445 18.04 22.26 1.66
C LYS A 445 18.28 21.27 2.78
#